data_d3fdfeb4ecd850272c1f129fc046f23a
#
_entry.id   d3fdfeb4ecd850272c1f129fc046f23a
#
_cell.length_a   1.000
_cell.length_b   1.000
_cell.length_c   1.000
_cell.angle_alpha   90.00
_cell.angle_beta   90.00
_cell.angle_gamma   90.00
#
_symmetry.space_group_name_H-M   'P 1'
#
loop_
_entity.id
_entity.type
_entity.pdbx_description
1 polymer ?
#
loop_
_entity_poly.entity_id
_entity_poly.type
_entity_poly.pdbx_seq_one_letter_code
_entity_poly.pdbx_strand_id
1 'polypeptide(L)'
;MLAAGLMLSIGAGAQTNSYTVSNIVTSAQDSRLVNPWGLSRPFNAKLTENEWWINDQVTGLSTLYDANGTGVELAVTIPPASGGGTGSPTGTAFDPTTNNFVFVTLDGTISLWNASAKPSQPGTSCAECHVTAATIMVNNAAAGASYQGVALDKNATTGVLTYYVANANGGVEAYNAESFSPITLPAGAFTDPDIPATYSPAGIQAFESFLLVTYNATAGGGTGYVDIFNTNGTLLLRLEQGFFNQPWGIAVTPANFGKFSEMILVGNTGSGLIGAYSGKGVFQGYLQSGGQDLVIPGLWGIEFGNGSTESGPTNVLYFNAGGANQTTGVFGAITAN
;
A
#
# COMPACT_ATOMS: atom_id res chain seq x y z
N MET A 1 22.29 18.13 13.71
CA MET A 1 21.13 18.63 14.44
C MET A 1 19.90 18.22 13.64
N LEU A 2 19.46 16.98 13.75
CA LEU A 2 18.24 16.47 13.12
C LEU A 2 17.70 15.34 14.01
N ALA A 3 17.13 15.73 15.12
CA ALA A 3 16.32 14.86 15.96
C ALA A 3 15.13 15.69 16.46
N ALA A 4 14.42 16.31 15.53
CA ALA A 4 13.23 17.06 15.84
C ALA A 4 12.13 16.55 14.92
N GLY A 5 11.30 15.63 15.43
CA GLY A 5 10.07 15.33 14.74
C GLY A 5 9.28 14.12 15.18
N LEU A 6 9.89 13.12 15.79
CA LEU A 6 9.10 11.98 16.28
C LEU A 6 9.18 11.92 17.81
N MET A 7 8.75 13.00 18.50
CA MET A 7 8.44 12.95 19.92
C MET A 7 7.02 12.41 20.09
N LEU A 8 6.90 11.11 20.12
CA LEU A 8 5.70 10.41 20.56
C LEU A 8 5.62 10.51 22.08
N SER A 9 4.57 11.16 22.56
CA SER A 9 4.33 11.36 23.99
C SER A 9 4.08 10.04 24.71
N ILE A 10 4.79 9.79 25.80
CA ILE A 10 4.47 8.72 26.74
C ILE A 10 3.28 9.23 27.57
N GLY A 11 2.08 8.80 27.22
CA GLY A 11 0.88 9.16 27.95
C GLY A 11 -0.10 8.01 28.08
N ALA A 12 -0.41 7.69 29.31
CA ALA A 12 -1.56 7.00 29.80
C ALA A 12 -1.52 5.46 29.91
N GLY A 13 -2.21 4.97 30.93
CA GLY A 13 -2.34 3.65 31.47
C GLY A 13 -2.23 2.48 30.48
N ALA A 14 -1.80 1.33 30.98
CA ALA A 14 -1.58 0.11 30.20
C ALA A 14 -2.83 -0.26 29.39
N GLN A 15 -2.94 0.23 28.15
CA GLN A 15 -3.98 -0.20 27.23
C GLN A 15 -3.79 -1.68 26.90
N THR A 16 -4.89 -2.41 26.87
CA THR A 16 -4.86 -3.83 26.54
C THR A 16 -4.48 -4.02 25.06
N ASN A 17 -3.66 -5.01 24.78
CA ASN A 17 -3.40 -5.47 23.41
C ASN A 17 -4.59 -6.31 22.95
N SER A 18 -5.64 -5.67 22.50
CA SER A 18 -6.88 -6.34 22.11
C SER A 18 -7.52 -5.63 20.92
N TYR A 19 -7.70 -6.37 19.84
CA TYR A 19 -8.26 -5.89 18.58
C TYR A 19 -9.33 -6.84 18.07
N THR A 20 -10.33 -6.28 17.40
CA THR A 20 -11.39 -7.02 16.72
C THR A 20 -11.17 -6.94 15.21
N VAL A 21 -11.24 -8.10 14.54
CA VAL A 21 -11.18 -8.22 13.07
C VAL A 21 -12.58 -8.45 12.53
N SER A 22 -12.92 -7.74 11.47
CA SER A 22 -14.15 -7.89 10.72
C SER A 22 -13.87 -8.04 9.23
N ASN A 23 -14.38 -9.09 8.61
CA ASN A 23 -14.40 -9.18 7.15
C ASN A 23 -15.55 -8.30 6.64
N ILE A 24 -15.23 -7.36 5.76
CA ILE A 24 -16.20 -6.42 5.18
C ILE A 24 -16.74 -7.00 3.87
N VAL A 25 -15.84 -7.36 2.95
CA VAL A 25 -16.17 -8.03 1.68
C VAL A 25 -15.27 -9.24 1.51
N THR A 26 -15.83 -10.31 0.98
CA THR A 26 -15.09 -11.53 0.65
C THR A 26 -15.30 -11.92 -0.81
N SER A 27 -14.42 -12.76 -1.36
CA SER A 27 -14.58 -13.32 -2.72
C SER A 27 -15.86 -14.17 -2.90
N ALA A 28 -16.52 -14.56 -1.82
CA ALA A 28 -17.83 -15.20 -1.90
C ALA A 28 -18.96 -14.20 -2.19
N GLN A 29 -18.78 -12.93 -1.83
CA GLN A 29 -19.73 -11.84 -2.08
C GLN A 29 -19.42 -11.11 -3.41
N ASP A 30 -18.13 -10.96 -3.72
CA ASP A 30 -17.68 -10.40 -4.98
C ASP A 30 -16.53 -11.25 -5.56
N SER A 31 -16.83 -12.00 -6.62
CA SER A 31 -15.88 -12.89 -7.28
C SER A 31 -14.72 -12.17 -7.98
N ARG A 32 -14.78 -10.84 -8.10
CA ARG A 32 -13.69 -10.02 -8.65
C ARG A 32 -12.55 -9.86 -7.63
N LEU A 33 -12.87 -9.86 -6.33
CA LEU A 33 -11.93 -9.71 -5.20
C LEU A 33 -11.12 -11.00 -5.02
N VAL A 34 -10.00 -11.15 -5.73
CA VAL A 34 -9.14 -12.34 -5.64
C VAL A 34 -7.68 -11.95 -5.49
N ASN A 35 -7.06 -12.40 -4.40
CA ASN A 35 -5.70 -12.06 -4.01
C ASN A 35 -5.43 -10.54 -4.03
N PRO A 36 -6.22 -9.77 -3.28
CA PRO A 36 -6.07 -8.32 -3.27
C PRO A 36 -4.78 -7.90 -2.57
N TRP A 37 -3.95 -7.09 -3.26
CA TRP A 37 -2.67 -6.61 -2.72
C TRP A 37 -2.75 -5.14 -2.29
N GLY A 38 -2.80 -4.24 -3.26
CA GLY A 38 -2.79 -2.80 -3.02
C GLY A 38 -4.11 -2.31 -2.44
N LEU A 39 -4.00 -1.36 -1.54
CA LEU A 39 -5.11 -0.68 -0.88
C LEU A 39 -4.80 0.81 -0.87
N SER A 40 -5.67 1.63 -1.43
CA SER A 40 -5.55 3.08 -1.36
C SER A 40 -6.91 3.75 -1.35
N ARG A 41 -6.92 5.01 -0.97
CA ARG A 41 -8.12 5.84 -0.91
C ARG A 41 -7.78 7.30 -1.13
N PRO A 42 -8.75 8.16 -1.51
CA PRO A 42 -8.53 9.60 -1.52
C PRO A 42 -8.18 10.15 -0.12
N PHE A 43 -7.25 11.12 -0.10
CA PHE A 43 -6.89 11.81 1.16
C PHE A 43 -7.83 12.98 1.47
N ASN A 44 -8.64 13.42 0.51
CA ASN A 44 -9.45 14.61 0.63
C ASN A 44 -10.88 14.24 0.97
N ALA A 45 -11.24 14.33 2.26
CA ALA A 45 -12.59 14.10 2.77
C ALA A 45 -13.68 15.03 2.16
N LYS A 46 -13.30 15.99 1.32
CA LYS A 46 -14.25 16.85 0.58
C LYS A 46 -14.65 16.29 -0.78
N LEU A 47 -13.99 15.21 -1.23
CA LEU A 47 -14.43 14.50 -2.42
C LEU A 47 -15.73 13.74 -2.08
N THR A 48 -16.66 13.72 -3.01
CA THR A 48 -17.92 12.96 -2.88
C THR A 48 -17.72 11.46 -3.13
N GLU A 49 -16.53 11.07 -3.54
CA GLU A 49 -16.14 9.70 -3.85
C GLU A 49 -14.83 9.43 -3.10
N ASN A 50 -14.93 8.71 -1.99
CA ASN A 50 -13.81 8.41 -1.08
C ASN A 50 -13.70 6.90 -0.81
N GLU A 51 -14.15 6.08 -1.74
CA GLU A 51 -14.12 4.62 -1.62
C GLU A 51 -12.69 4.11 -1.57
N TRP A 52 -12.53 2.92 -1.04
CA TRP A 52 -11.34 2.13 -1.09
C TRP A 52 -11.12 1.56 -2.48
N TRP A 53 -9.94 1.75 -3.03
CA TRP A 53 -9.47 1.18 -4.27
C TRP A 53 -8.59 -0.01 -3.97
N ILE A 54 -8.98 -1.18 -4.45
CA ILE A 54 -8.38 -2.46 -4.11
C ILE A 54 -7.88 -3.13 -5.38
N ASN A 55 -6.58 -3.41 -5.42
CA ASN A 55 -5.94 -4.06 -6.55
C ASN A 55 -6.02 -5.58 -6.43
N ASP A 56 -6.85 -6.18 -7.25
CA ASP A 56 -7.12 -7.62 -7.30
C ASP A 56 -6.12 -8.29 -8.25
N GLN A 57 -5.03 -8.82 -7.70
CA GLN A 57 -3.87 -9.27 -8.46
C GLN A 57 -4.22 -10.38 -9.47
N VAL A 58 -5.10 -11.31 -9.12
CA VAL A 58 -5.46 -12.45 -9.98
C VAL A 58 -6.45 -12.05 -11.07
N THR A 59 -7.41 -11.19 -10.77
CA THR A 59 -8.42 -10.76 -11.77
C THR A 59 -7.96 -9.62 -12.64
N GLY A 60 -6.89 -8.91 -12.23
CA GLY A 60 -6.32 -7.78 -12.96
C GLY A 60 -7.20 -6.53 -12.94
N LEU A 61 -8.00 -6.40 -11.90
CA LEU A 61 -8.93 -5.29 -11.68
C LEU A 61 -8.45 -4.43 -10.51
N SER A 62 -8.95 -3.20 -10.45
CA SER A 62 -9.08 -2.45 -9.21
C SER A 62 -10.57 -2.31 -8.91
N THR A 63 -11.02 -2.92 -7.81
CA THR A 63 -12.42 -2.86 -7.34
C THR A 63 -12.58 -1.80 -6.26
N LEU A 64 -13.81 -1.30 -6.10
CA LEU A 64 -14.09 -0.19 -5.19
C LEU A 64 -15.17 -0.60 -4.18
N TYR A 65 -14.93 -0.28 -2.91
CA TYR A 65 -15.89 -0.51 -1.82
C TYR A 65 -15.87 0.66 -0.82
N ASP A 66 -17.01 0.92 -0.22
CA ASP A 66 -17.04 1.78 0.98
C ASP A 66 -16.59 1.00 2.24
N ALA A 67 -16.43 1.70 3.35
CA ALA A 67 -16.05 1.14 4.64
C ALA A 67 -17.04 0.11 5.22
N ASN A 68 -18.25 0.02 4.66
CA ASN A 68 -19.28 -0.94 5.04
C ASN A 68 -19.39 -2.12 4.06
N GLY A 69 -18.60 -2.09 2.99
CA GLY A 69 -18.58 -3.14 1.97
C GLY A 69 -19.60 -2.94 0.85
N THR A 70 -20.20 -1.76 0.74
CA THR A 70 -21.02 -1.45 -0.42
C THR A 70 -20.10 -1.30 -1.64
N GLY A 71 -20.22 -2.21 -2.59
CA GLY A 71 -19.44 -2.19 -3.82
C GLY A 71 -19.94 -1.10 -4.76
N VAL A 72 -19.01 -0.44 -5.44
CA VAL A 72 -19.31 0.44 -6.56
C VAL A 72 -19.35 -0.40 -7.85
N GLU A 73 -20.25 -0.09 -8.78
CA GLU A 73 -20.30 -0.82 -10.07
C GLU A 73 -19.02 -0.65 -10.88
N LEU A 74 -18.31 0.49 -10.69
CA LEU A 74 -17.02 0.73 -11.31
C LEU A 74 -16.00 -0.34 -10.87
N ALA A 75 -15.36 -0.95 -11.86
CA ALA A 75 -14.16 -1.71 -11.69
C ALA A 75 -13.17 -1.34 -12.80
N VAL A 76 -11.95 -1.00 -12.44
CA VAL A 76 -10.97 -0.53 -13.41
C VAL A 76 -10.08 -1.69 -13.83
N THR A 77 -10.05 -1.98 -15.12
CA THR A 77 -9.11 -2.94 -15.72
C THR A 77 -7.71 -2.37 -15.70
N ILE A 78 -6.77 -3.08 -15.10
CA ILE A 78 -5.36 -2.72 -15.11
C ILE A 78 -4.68 -3.51 -16.24
N PRO A 79 -4.19 -2.82 -17.29
CA PRO A 79 -3.66 -3.51 -18.47
C PRO A 79 -2.31 -4.19 -18.18
N PRO A 80 -2.03 -5.34 -18.80
CA PRO A 80 -0.71 -5.96 -18.78
C PRO A 80 0.26 -5.20 -19.70
N ALA A 81 1.55 -5.48 -19.60
CA ALA A 81 2.59 -4.89 -20.44
C ALA A 81 2.37 -5.09 -21.95
N SER A 82 1.65 -6.14 -22.35
CA SER A 82 1.25 -6.40 -23.74
C SER A 82 0.12 -5.46 -24.23
N GLY A 83 -0.56 -4.73 -23.34
CA GLY A 83 -1.61 -3.76 -23.66
C GLY A 83 -3.01 -4.34 -23.82
N GLY A 84 -3.18 -5.64 -23.95
CA GLY A 84 -4.49 -6.29 -24.10
C GLY A 84 -4.82 -7.24 -22.94
N GLY A 85 -6.07 -7.21 -22.46
CA GLY A 85 -6.52 -8.06 -21.34
C GLY A 85 -6.27 -7.43 -19.97
N THR A 86 -6.07 -8.27 -18.95
CA THR A 86 -5.85 -7.87 -17.54
C THR A 86 -4.44 -8.22 -17.10
N GLY A 87 -3.78 -7.30 -16.42
CA GLY A 87 -2.46 -7.47 -15.81
C GLY A 87 -2.51 -8.11 -14.43
N SER A 88 -1.41 -7.98 -13.71
CA SER A 88 -1.28 -8.45 -12.32
C SER A 88 -0.98 -7.26 -11.41
N PRO A 89 -1.98 -6.43 -11.05
CA PRO A 89 -1.78 -5.24 -10.25
C PRO A 89 -1.37 -5.60 -8.82
N THR A 90 -0.47 -4.78 -8.27
CA THR A 90 0.09 -4.91 -6.94
C THR A 90 -0.18 -3.63 -6.14
N GLY A 91 0.79 -2.74 -5.99
CA GLY A 91 0.61 -1.46 -5.29
C GLY A 91 -0.30 -0.48 -6.03
N THR A 92 -0.93 0.40 -5.28
CA THR A 92 -1.72 1.53 -5.78
C THR A 92 -1.49 2.77 -4.93
N ALA A 93 -1.57 3.95 -5.52
CA ALA A 93 -1.46 5.23 -4.85
C ALA A 93 -2.44 6.26 -5.43
N PHE A 94 -2.98 7.11 -4.55
CA PHE A 94 -3.82 8.25 -4.94
C PHE A 94 -2.98 9.52 -5.03
N ASP A 95 -3.14 10.27 -6.11
CA ASP A 95 -2.57 11.61 -6.27
C ASP A 95 -3.62 12.68 -5.95
N PRO A 96 -3.50 13.37 -4.80
CA PRO A 96 -4.48 14.39 -4.39
C PRO A 96 -4.39 15.69 -5.21
N THR A 97 -3.36 15.87 -6.03
CA THR A 97 -3.20 17.08 -6.85
C THR A 97 -3.99 16.99 -8.15
N THR A 98 -4.16 15.78 -8.67
CA THR A 98 -4.83 15.48 -9.94
C THR A 98 -6.09 14.64 -9.78
N ASN A 99 -6.36 14.11 -8.59
CA ASN A 99 -7.40 13.11 -8.29
C ASN A 99 -7.26 11.84 -9.14
N ASN A 100 -6.03 11.43 -9.40
CA ASN A 100 -5.73 10.23 -10.15
C ASN A 100 -5.38 9.06 -9.23
N PHE A 101 -5.63 7.84 -9.72
CA PHE A 101 -5.10 6.63 -9.14
C PHE A 101 -4.01 6.05 -10.03
N VAL A 102 -2.91 5.62 -9.41
CA VAL A 102 -1.80 4.96 -10.09
C VAL A 102 -1.71 3.52 -9.60
N PHE A 103 -1.46 2.62 -10.53
CA PHE A 103 -1.35 1.18 -10.30
C PHE A 103 -0.03 0.69 -10.87
N VAL A 104 0.63 -0.20 -10.14
CA VAL A 104 1.82 -0.88 -10.61
C VAL A 104 1.57 -2.38 -10.72
N THR A 105 2.33 -3.07 -11.58
CA THR A 105 2.08 -4.49 -11.91
C THR A 105 3.33 -5.35 -11.83
N LEU A 106 3.14 -6.66 -11.63
CA LEU A 106 4.24 -7.63 -11.62
C LEU A 106 4.99 -7.73 -12.95
N ASP A 107 4.38 -7.35 -14.05
CA ASP A 107 5.00 -7.34 -15.38
C ASP A 107 5.62 -6.00 -15.79
N GLY A 108 5.80 -5.10 -14.79
CA GLY A 108 6.63 -3.90 -14.93
C GLY A 108 5.93 -2.73 -15.59
N THR A 109 4.61 -2.56 -15.42
CA THR A 109 3.89 -1.36 -15.88
C THR A 109 3.53 -0.43 -14.73
N ILE A 110 3.45 0.87 -15.03
CA ILE A 110 2.79 1.88 -14.23
C ILE A 110 1.61 2.40 -15.04
N SER A 111 0.41 2.28 -14.53
CA SER A 111 -0.81 2.68 -15.20
C SER A 111 -1.54 3.76 -14.40
N LEU A 112 -2.21 4.67 -15.11
CA LEU A 112 -2.97 5.79 -14.57
C LEU A 112 -4.45 5.62 -14.87
N TRP A 113 -5.30 5.84 -13.88
CA TRP A 113 -6.72 6.07 -14.05
C TRP A 113 -7.10 7.47 -13.58
N ASN A 114 -7.93 8.14 -14.38
CA ASN A 114 -8.38 9.51 -14.11
C ASN A 114 -9.89 9.60 -14.24
N ALA A 115 -10.57 10.00 -13.17
CA ALA A 115 -12.03 10.17 -13.12
C ALA A 115 -12.54 11.25 -14.09
N SER A 116 -11.72 12.22 -14.46
CA SER A 116 -12.08 13.31 -15.38
C SER A 116 -11.93 12.93 -16.86
N ALA A 117 -11.29 11.79 -17.17
CA ALA A 117 -11.15 11.32 -18.53
C ALA A 117 -12.49 10.77 -19.03
N LYS A 118 -13.22 11.58 -19.79
CA LYS A 118 -14.48 11.15 -20.43
C LYS A 118 -14.19 10.05 -21.45
N PRO A 119 -14.92 8.93 -21.43
CA PRO A 119 -14.79 7.95 -22.49
C PRO A 119 -15.16 8.60 -23.82
N SER A 120 -14.26 8.51 -24.80
CA SER A 120 -14.51 8.94 -26.17
C SER A 120 -15.33 7.86 -26.91
N GLN A 121 -16.54 7.61 -26.48
CA GLN A 121 -17.49 6.79 -27.27
C GLN A 121 -18.58 7.69 -27.82
N PRO A 122 -18.68 7.83 -29.17
CA PRO A 122 -19.76 8.58 -29.78
C PRO A 122 -21.07 7.84 -29.56
N GLY A 123 -22.04 8.46 -28.89
CA GLY A 123 -23.42 8.04 -28.89
C GLY A 123 -24.03 7.58 -27.57
N THR A 124 -23.31 7.58 -26.47
CA THR A 124 -23.91 7.33 -25.15
C THR A 124 -23.87 8.60 -24.30
N SER A 125 -25.04 9.17 -24.08
CA SER A 125 -25.24 10.22 -23.06
C SER A 125 -25.29 9.57 -21.69
N CYS A 126 -24.14 9.11 -21.20
CA CYS A 126 -24.02 8.61 -19.84
C CYS A 126 -23.27 9.65 -19.01
N ALA A 127 -23.98 10.34 -18.13
CA ALA A 127 -23.38 11.30 -17.18
C ALA A 127 -22.52 10.60 -16.13
N GLU A 128 -22.56 9.27 -16.07
CA GLU A 128 -21.92 8.42 -15.06
C GLU A 128 -20.99 7.34 -15.66
N CYS A 129 -20.66 7.40 -16.96
CA CYS A 129 -19.74 6.44 -17.56
C CYS A 129 -18.29 6.83 -17.26
N HIS A 130 -17.76 6.27 -16.16
CA HIS A 130 -16.34 6.37 -15.84
C HIS A 130 -15.48 5.51 -16.79
N VAL A 131 -14.23 5.92 -17.01
CA VAL A 131 -13.26 5.10 -17.73
C VAL A 131 -13.08 3.79 -16.98
N THR A 132 -13.32 2.67 -17.65
CA THR A 132 -13.27 1.33 -17.05
C THR A 132 -11.90 0.66 -17.18
N ALA A 133 -10.90 1.33 -17.76
CA ALA A 133 -9.53 0.82 -17.89
C ALA A 133 -8.52 1.92 -17.59
N ALA A 134 -7.45 1.55 -16.90
CA ALA A 134 -6.29 2.42 -16.72
C ALA A 134 -5.45 2.49 -18.01
N THR A 135 -4.69 3.56 -18.17
CA THR A 135 -3.77 3.76 -19.30
C THR A 135 -2.34 3.51 -18.86
N ILE A 136 -1.58 2.70 -19.59
CA ILE A 136 -0.15 2.49 -19.34
C ILE A 136 0.60 3.80 -19.59
N MET A 137 1.28 4.29 -18.57
CA MET A 137 2.15 5.48 -18.61
C MET A 137 3.62 5.11 -18.71
N VAL A 138 4.01 3.98 -18.08
CA VAL A 138 5.37 3.42 -18.13
C VAL A 138 5.28 1.93 -18.39
N ASN A 139 6.15 1.43 -19.25
CA ASN A 139 6.27 0.00 -19.55
C ASN A 139 7.76 -0.42 -19.56
N ASN A 140 8.19 -1.04 -18.49
CA ASN A 140 9.56 -1.52 -18.30
C ASN A 140 9.66 -3.05 -18.33
N ALA A 141 8.65 -3.72 -18.88
CA ALA A 141 8.65 -5.19 -19.03
C ALA A 141 9.86 -5.71 -19.79
N ALA A 142 10.28 -5.02 -20.85
CA ALA A 142 11.46 -5.40 -21.64
C ALA A 142 12.78 -5.32 -20.84
N ALA A 143 12.83 -4.48 -19.80
CA ALA A 143 13.93 -4.40 -18.84
C ALA A 143 13.81 -5.43 -17.70
N GLY A 144 12.74 -6.24 -17.68
CA GLY A 144 12.50 -7.24 -16.67
C GLY A 144 12.01 -6.67 -15.34
N ALA A 145 11.42 -5.47 -15.33
CA ALA A 145 10.88 -4.88 -14.10
C ALA A 145 9.73 -5.72 -13.54
N SER A 146 9.66 -5.80 -12.20
CA SER A 146 8.55 -6.43 -11.46
C SER A 146 8.18 -5.51 -10.30
N TYR A 147 7.13 -4.73 -10.49
CA TYR A 147 6.73 -3.72 -9.53
C TYR A 147 5.83 -4.31 -8.45
N GLN A 148 6.21 -4.10 -7.19
CA GLN A 148 5.55 -4.68 -6.02
C GLN A 148 4.72 -3.65 -5.25
N GLY A 149 5.19 -2.42 -5.15
CA GLY A 149 4.54 -1.35 -4.40
C GLY A 149 4.82 0.02 -5.02
N VAL A 150 3.98 0.99 -4.71
CA VAL A 150 4.13 2.39 -5.12
C VAL A 150 3.71 3.34 -4.00
N ALA A 151 4.48 4.40 -3.81
CA ALA A 151 4.16 5.50 -2.92
C ALA A 151 4.30 6.84 -3.64
N LEU A 152 3.56 7.85 -3.21
CA LEU A 152 3.61 9.21 -3.74
C LEU A 152 4.06 10.16 -2.64
N ASP A 153 5.13 10.92 -2.90
CA ASP A 153 5.57 11.99 -2.00
C ASP A 153 6.34 13.07 -2.77
N LYS A 154 6.51 14.23 -2.14
CA LYS A 154 7.38 15.28 -2.67
C LYS A 154 8.83 14.98 -2.33
N ASN A 155 9.68 14.98 -3.35
CA ASN A 155 11.12 14.94 -3.12
C ASN A 155 11.56 16.18 -2.33
N ALA A 156 12.14 15.99 -1.15
CA ALA A 156 12.49 17.08 -0.22
C ALA A 156 13.54 18.06 -0.78
N THR A 157 14.37 17.64 -1.73
CA THR A 157 15.39 18.48 -2.35
C THR A 157 14.87 19.26 -3.53
N THR A 158 14.09 18.63 -4.41
CA THR A 158 13.63 19.23 -5.66
C THR A 158 12.22 19.81 -5.57
N GLY A 159 11.44 19.44 -4.56
CA GLY A 159 10.02 19.78 -4.42
C GLY A 159 9.11 19.09 -5.45
N VAL A 160 9.66 18.21 -6.30
CA VAL A 160 8.90 17.51 -7.34
C VAL A 160 8.06 16.40 -6.71
N LEU A 161 6.77 16.36 -7.04
CA LEU A 161 5.90 15.27 -6.68
C LEU A 161 6.33 14.02 -7.46
N THR A 162 6.59 12.93 -6.74
CA THR A 162 7.33 11.77 -7.24
C THR A 162 6.65 10.48 -6.84
N TYR A 163 6.40 9.61 -7.81
CA TYR A 163 6.09 8.21 -7.54
C TYR A 163 7.39 7.43 -7.27
N TYR A 164 7.46 6.80 -6.12
CA TYR A 164 8.52 5.87 -5.75
C TYR A 164 7.98 4.45 -5.89
N VAL A 165 8.65 3.65 -6.70
CA VAL A 165 8.16 2.32 -7.09
C VAL A 165 9.16 1.26 -6.65
N ALA A 166 8.69 0.30 -5.86
CA ALA A 166 9.47 -0.85 -5.44
C ALA A 166 9.55 -1.87 -6.58
N ASN A 167 10.70 -1.97 -7.22
CA ASN A 167 10.98 -2.96 -8.28
C ASN A 167 11.77 -4.12 -7.71
N ALA A 168 11.15 -5.30 -7.61
CA ALA A 168 11.80 -6.51 -7.08
C ALA A 168 13.06 -6.92 -7.85
N ASN A 169 13.20 -6.50 -9.10
CA ASN A 169 14.34 -6.83 -9.97
C ASN A 169 15.31 -5.65 -10.19
N GLY A 170 15.04 -4.47 -9.60
CA GLY A 170 15.79 -3.26 -9.90
C GLY A 170 16.00 -2.26 -8.76
N GLY A 171 15.46 -2.52 -7.57
CA GLY A 171 15.53 -1.58 -6.44
C GLY A 171 14.34 -0.61 -6.41
N VAL A 172 14.48 0.54 -5.77
CA VAL A 172 13.46 1.59 -5.78
C VAL A 172 13.71 2.54 -6.95
N GLU A 173 12.72 2.71 -7.81
CA GLU A 173 12.72 3.62 -8.93
C GLU A 173 11.88 4.87 -8.62
N ALA A 174 12.15 5.99 -9.30
CA ALA A 174 11.44 7.24 -9.08
C ALA A 174 10.93 7.81 -10.41
N TYR A 175 9.69 8.30 -10.41
CA TYR A 175 9.05 8.89 -11.58
C TYR A 175 8.37 10.22 -11.22
N ASN A 176 8.51 11.21 -12.09
CA ASN A 176 7.77 12.45 -11.95
C ASN A 176 6.26 12.20 -12.02
N ALA A 177 5.49 12.69 -11.05
CA ALA A 177 4.06 12.35 -10.95
C ALA A 177 3.20 12.96 -12.08
N GLU A 178 3.65 14.03 -12.70
CA GLU A 178 2.92 14.69 -13.79
C GLU A 178 3.25 14.05 -15.16
N SER A 179 4.54 13.86 -15.45
CA SER A 179 5.01 13.43 -16.77
C SER A 179 5.30 11.93 -16.88
N PHE A 180 5.38 11.20 -15.77
CA PHE A 180 5.85 9.82 -15.68
C PHE A 180 7.27 9.59 -16.22
N SER A 181 8.03 10.68 -16.41
CA SER A 181 9.44 10.59 -16.79
C SER A 181 10.26 10.04 -15.62
N PRO A 182 11.22 9.13 -15.88
CA PRO A 182 12.08 8.63 -14.82
C PRO A 182 12.94 9.74 -14.22
N ILE A 183 13.10 9.71 -12.89
CA ILE A 183 13.95 10.60 -12.13
C ILE A 183 15.22 9.85 -11.74
N THR A 184 16.37 10.39 -12.08
CA THR A 184 17.67 9.82 -11.67
C THR A 184 17.84 10.06 -10.17
N LEU A 185 17.88 8.99 -9.41
CA LEU A 185 18.16 9.03 -7.98
C LEU A 185 19.66 9.15 -7.72
N PRO A 186 20.09 9.70 -6.58
CA PRO A 186 21.49 9.71 -6.17
C PRO A 186 22.09 8.29 -6.14
N ALA A 187 23.38 8.16 -6.39
CA ALA A 187 24.06 6.87 -6.28
C ALA A 187 23.93 6.31 -4.85
N GLY A 188 23.51 5.06 -4.73
CA GLY A 188 23.26 4.41 -3.45
C GLY A 188 21.95 4.79 -2.78
N ALA A 189 21.05 5.52 -3.45
CA ALA A 189 19.72 5.80 -2.93
C ALA A 189 18.93 4.51 -2.69
N PHE A 190 18.15 4.48 -1.60
CA PHE A 190 17.32 3.34 -1.17
C PHE A 190 18.10 2.03 -1.03
N THR A 191 19.38 2.13 -0.66
CA THR A 191 20.21 0.96 -0.35
C THR A 191 20.61 0.97 1.11
N ASP A 192 20.62 -0.22 1.69
CA ASP A 192 21.22 -0.50 2.98
C ASP A 192 22.29 -1.57 2.78
N PRO A 193 23.58 -1.28 3.05
CA PRO A 193 24.69 -2.21 2.79
C PRO A 193 24.63 -3.49 3.65
N ASP A 194 23.84 -3.46 4.75
CA ASP A 194 23.70 -4.61 5.63
C ASP A 194 22.55 -5.54 5.21
N ILE A 195 21.74 -5.15 4.21
CA ILE A 195 20.73 -6.05 3.62
C ILE A 195 21.41 -6.91 2.55
N PRO A 196 21.36 -8.26 2.67
CA PRO A 196 21.93 -9.14 1.64
C PRO A 196 21.31 -8.91 0.26
N ALA A 197 22.12 -9.03 -0.80
CA ALA A 197 21.67 -8.87 -2.19
C ALA A 197 20.59 -9.88 -2.64
N THR A 198 20.29 -10.88 -1.80
CA THR A 198 19.18 -11.83 -1.99
C THR A 198 17.82 -11.29 -1.54
N TYR A 199 17.77 -10.04 -1.09
CA TYR A 199 16.52 -9.35 -0.74
C TYR A 199 16.27 -8.21 -1.72
N SER A 200 15.02 -8.01 -2.06
CA SER A 200 14.57 -6.94 -2.94
C SER A 200 13.40 -6.17 -2.35
N PRO A 201 13.23 -4.88 -2.74
CA PRO A 201 12.12 -4.07 -2.25
C PRO A 201 10.78 -4.67 -2.67
N ALA A 202 9.80 -4.58 -1.78
CA ALA A 202 8.45 -5.08 -1.94
C ALA A 202 7.41 -3.97 -1.64
N GLY A 203 6.90 -3.86 -0.41
CA GLY A 203 6.03 -2.76 -0.03
C GLY A 203 6.79 -1.44 0.09
N ILE A 204 6.13 -0.35 -0.24
CA ILE A 204 6.64 1.01 -0.01
C ILE A 204 5.49 1.92 0.38
N GLN A 205 5.68 2.71 1.43
CA GLN A 205 4.67 3.63 1.96
C GLN A 205 5.30 4.98 2.27
N ALA A 206 4.65 6.06 1.84
CA ALA A 206 5.01 7.41 2.23
C ALA A 206 4.32 7.80 3.56
N PHE A 207 5.07 8.43 4.43
CA PHE A 207 4.54 9.03 5.65
C PHE A 207 5.30 10.33 5.94
N GLU A 208 4.59 11.47 5.95
CA GLU A 208 5.16 12.82 6.02
C GLU A 208 6.20 13.04 4.90
N SER A 209 7.49 13.09 5.22
CA SER A 209 8.60 13.21 4.27
C SER A 209 9.53 12.00 4.27
N PHE A 210 9.02 10.87 4.72
CA PHE A 210 9.74 9.61 4.82
C PHE A 210 9.13 8.56 3.91
N LEU A 211 9.97 7.65 3.45
CA LEU A 211 9.57 6.46 2.72
C LEU A 211 9.97 5.22 3.53
N LEU A 212 8.98 4.43 3.90
CA LEU A 212 9.17 3.14 4.54
C LEU A 212 9.18 2.08 3.47
N VAL A 213 10.24 1.29 3.40
CA VAL A 213 10.43 0.27 2.36
C VAL A 213 10.62 -1.09 3.01
N THR A 214 9.85 -2.07 2.59
CA THR A 214 10.03 -3.46 3.00
C THR A 214 10.90 -4.21 2.00
N TYR A 215 11.66 -5.18 2.45
CA TYR A 215 12.51 -6.03 1.62
C TYR A 215 12.21 -7.49 1.91
N ASN A 216 11.97 -8.26 0.83
CA ASN A 216 11.68 -9.68 0.89
C ASN A 216 12.77 -10.50 0.21
N ALA A 217 12.98 -11.74 0.69
CA ALA A 217 13.91 -12.65 0.04
C ALA A 217 13.44 -12.98 -1.38
N THR A 218 14.32 -12.86 -2.37
CA THR A 218 14.02 -13.12 -3.79
C THR A 218 13.66 -14.58 -4.07
N ALA A 219 14.16 -15.50 -3.25
CA ALA A 219 13.82 -16.93 -3.32
C ALA A 219 12.48 -17.26 -2.68
N GLY A 220 11.77 -16.26 -2.12
CA GLY A 220 10.56 -16.47 -1.34
C GLY A 220 10.80 -17.06 0.03
N GLY A 221 9.81 -16.91 0.93
CA GLY A 221 9.81 -17.42 2.29
C GLY A 221 10.74 -16.70 3.28
N GLY A 222 10.50 -16.93 4.55
CA GLY A 222 11.40 -16.52 5.65
C GLY A 222 11.32 -15.06 6.06
N THR A 223 12.44 -14.54 6.48
CA THR A 223 12.61 -13.20 7.06
C THR A 223 12.44 -12.07 6.05
N GLY A 224 12.55 -10.83 6.50
CA GLY A 224 12.54 -9.62 5.70
C GLY A 224 13.20 -8.49 6.43
N TYR A 225 13.23 -7.32 5.82
CA TYR A 225 13.75 -6.09 6.41
C TYR A 225 12.75 -4.96 6.18
N VAL A 226 12.81 -3.94 7.01
CA VAL A 226 12.06 -2.69 6.83
C VAL A 226 12.96 -1.53 7.19
N ASP A 227 13.15 -0.65 6.23
CA ASP A 227 13.98 0.54 6.38
C ASP A 227 13.16 1.82 6.17
N ILE A 228 13.58 2.87 6.83
CA ILE A 228 13.04 4.23 6.68
C ILE A 228 14.08 5.08 5.98
N PHE A 229 13.68 5.68 4.87
CA PHE A 229 14.50 6.59 4.08
C PHE A 229 13.87 7.99 4.03
N ASN A 230 14.69 9.00 3.76
CA ASN A 230 14.15 10.24 3.24
C ASN A 230 13.80 10.12 1.74
N THR A 231 13.13 11.10 1.18
CA THR A 231 12.70 11.09 -0.22
C THR A 231 13.85 11.19 -1.25
N ASN A 232 15.10 11.39 -0.82
CA ASN A 232 16.29 11.27 -1.66
C ASN A 232 16.92 9.86 -1.61
N GLY A 233 16.34 8.96 -0.82
CA GLY A 233 16.81 7.60 -0.64
C GLY A 233 17.97 7.45 0.36
N THR A 234 18.21 8.44 1.24
CA THR A 234 19.17 8.28 2.33
C THR A 234 18.55 7.46 3.44
N LEU A 235 19.21 6.38 3.84
CA LEU A 235 18.80 5.55 4.98
C LEU A 235 18.84 6.35 6.27
N LEU A 236 17.75 6.32 7.02
CA LEU A 236 17.60 7.01 8.30
C LEU A 236 17.51 6.04 9.48
N LEU A 237 16.79 4.94 9.29
CA LEU A 237 16.55 3.97 10.36
C LEU A 237 16.21 2.61 9.75
N ARG A 238 16.70 1.53 10.38
CA ARG A 238 16.20 0.16 10.14
C ARG A 238 15.38 -0.28 11.35
N LEU A 239 14.23 -0.91 11.10
CA LEU A 239 13.42 -1.51 12.14
C LEU A 239 14.09 -2.78 12.69
N GLU A 240 13.86 -3.07 13.98
CA GLU A 240 14.40 -4.24 14.69
C GLU A 240 14.09 -5.55 13.96
N GLN A 241 15.13 -6.38 13.79
CA GLN A 241 15.07 -7.61 13.05
C GLN A 241 14.50 -8.79 13.86
N GLY A 242 14.16 -9.87 13.17
CA GLY A 242 13.74 -11.14 13.80
C GLY A 242 12.23 -11.33 13.89
N PHE A 243 11.44 -10.31 13.54
CA PHE A 243 9.97 -10.32 13.66
C PHE A 243 9.25 -10.26 12.30
N PHE A 244 10.00 -10.23 11.19
CA PHE A 244 9.46 -10.15 9.84
C PHE A 244 9.35 -11.52 9.19
N ASN A 245 8.29 -11.69 8.39
CA ASN A 245 8.08 -12.82 7.50
C ASN A 245 7.37 -12.34 6.25
N GLN A 246 8.14 -12.00 5.22
CA GLN A 246 7.66 -11.35 3.99
C GLN A 246 6.85 -10.06 4.30
N PRO A 247 7.46 -9.04 4.91
CA PRO A 247 6.78 -7.78 5.18
C PRO A 247 6.34 -7.08 3.90
N TRP A 248 5.10 -6.54 3.86
CA TRP A 248 4.61 -5.79 2.70
C TRP A 248 3.80 -4.56 3.10
N GLY A 249 2.68 -4.72 3.78
CA GLY A 249 1.81 -3.62 4.20
C GLY A 249 2.43 -2.81 5.33
N ILE A 250 2.38 -1.47 5.23
CA ILE A 250 2.89 -0.56 6.25
C ILE A 250 1.83 0.48 6.55
N ALA A 251 1.63 0.81 7.82
CA ALA A 251 0.78 1.91 8.26
C ALA A 251 1.35 2.58 9.51
N VAL A 252 1.08 3.86 9.69
CA VAL A 252 1.40 4.58 10.94
C VAL A 252 0.10 4.82 11.70
N THR A 253 0.09 4.43 12.98
CA THR A 253 -1.13 4.45 13.78
C THR A 253 -1.43 5.84 14.32
N PRO A 254 -2.72 6.23 14.37
CA PRO A 254 -3.14 7.45 15.04
C PRO A 254 -3.03 7.31 16.57
N ALA A 255 -3.21 8.44 17.29
CA ALA A 255 -3.11 8.50 18.75
C ALA A 255 -4.20 7.71 19.51
N ASN A 256 -5.19 7.17 18.82
CA ASN A 256 -6.33 6.46 19.39
C ASN A 256 -6.54 5.05 18.79
N PHE A 257 -5.44 4.32 18.58
CA PHE A 257 -5.43 2.93 18.10
C PHE A 257 -5.04 1.94 19.20
N GLY A 258 -5.55 2.10 20.41
CA GLY A 258 -5.30 1.21 21.54
C GLY A 258 -3.82 1.15 21.95
N LYS A 259 -3.35 -0.03 22.40
CA LYS A 259 -1.98 -0.23 22.90
C LYS A 259 -0.90 0.26 21.95
N PHE A 260 -1.10 0.12 20.66
CA PHE A 260 -0.11 0.46 19.64
C PHE A 260 -0.41 1.78 18.93
N SER A 261 -0.98 2.76 19.66
CA SER A 261 -1.12 4.14 19.17
C SER A 261 0.24 4.77 18.88
N GLU A 262 0.31 5.62 17.84
CA GLU A 262 1.50 6.37 17.44
C GLU A 262 2.72 5.47 17.17
N MET A 263 2.50 4.33 16.51
CA MET A 263 3.52 3.35 16.14
C MET A 263 3.50 3.06 14.64
N ILE A 264 4.54 2.40 14.17
CA ILE A 264 4.63 1.86 12.83
C ILE A 264 4.10 0.43 12.88
N LEU A 265 3.11 0.12 12.05
CA LEU A 265 2.62 -1.24 11.85
C LEU A 265 3.23 -1.81 10.58
N VAL A 266 3.63 -3.09 10.66
CA VAL A 266 4.14 -3.85 9.51
C VAL A 266 3.37 -5.15 9.41
N GLY A 267 2.64 -5.33 8.30
CA GLY A 267 1.96 -6.55 7.94
C GLY A 267 2.91 -7.55 7.28
N ASN A 268 2.88 -8.78 7.76
CA ASN A 268 3.73 -9.87 7.29
C ASN A 268 2.90 -10.85 6.46
N THR A 269 3.05 -10.82 5.15
CA THR A 269 2.29 -11.67 4.21
C THR A 269 2.53 -13.16 4.46
N GLY A 270 3.76 -13.54 4.82
CA GLY A 270 4.13 -14.94 5.03
C GLY A 270 3.55 -15.55 6.32
N SER A 271 3.29 -14.75 7.35
CA SER A 271 2.72 -15.23 8.63
C SER A 271 1.31 -14.73 8.90
N GLY A 272 0.86 -13.68 8.23
CA GLY A 272 -0.41 -13.01 8.52
C GLY A 272 -0.39 -12.17 9.79
N LEU A 273 0.77 -11.99 10.44
CA LEU A 273 0.91 -11.20 11.66
C LEU A 273 1.13 -9.71 11.35
N ILE A 274 0.67 -8.84 12.23
CA ILE A 274 0.93 -7.40 12.16
C ILE A 274 1.78 -7.01 13.36
N GLY A 275 3.04 -6.67 13.11
CA GLY A 275 3.99 -6.22 14.12
C GLY A 275 3.92 -4.70 14.32
N ALA A 276 4.01 -4.25 15.57
CA ALA A 276 4.08 -2.84 15.95
C ALA A 276 5.50 -2.47 16.37
N TYR A 277 5.99 -1.33 15.88
CA TYR A 277 7.32 -0.79 16.13
C TYR A 277 7.22 0.65 16.62
N SER A 278 8.03 1.00 17.61
CA SER A 278 8.12 2.40 18.05
C SER A 278 8.75 3.28 16.96
N GLY A 279 8.63 4.60 17.08
CA GLY A 279 9.30 5.54 16.18
C GLY A 279 10.84 5.50 16.23
N LYS A 280 11.41 4.68 17.13
CA LYS A 280 12.85 4.36 17.19
C LYS A 280 13.19 3.01 16.54
N GLY A 281 12.21 2.38 15.86
CA GLY A 281 12.38 1.11 15.19
C GLY A 281 12.37 -0.12 16.08
N VAL A 282 12.08 0.00 17.38
CA VAL A 282 12.06 -1.11 18.32
C VAL A 282 10.73 -1.85 18.30
N PHE A 283 10.77 -3.18 18.20
CA PHE A 283 9.58 -4.02 18.22
C PHE A 283 8.84 -3.95 19.55
N GLN A 284 7.50 -3.82 19.51
CA GLN A 284 6.64 -3.65 20.68
C GLN A 284 5.65 -4.82 20.88
N GLY A 285 5.54 -5.68 19.91
CA GLY A 285 4.65 -6.84 19.91
C GLY A 285 3.80 -6.96 18.64
N TYR A 286 3.08 -8.07 18.53
CA TYR A 286 2.07 -8.25 17.50
C TYR A 286 0.70 -7.79 18.00
N LEU A 287 -0.19 -7.38 17.08
CA LEU A 287 -1.59 -7.16 17.39
C LEU A 287 -2.22 -8.47 17.88
N GLN A 288 -3.08 -8.39 18.90
CA GLN A 288 -3.73 -9.56 19.49
C GLN A 288 -5.26 -9.48 19.45
N SER A 289 -5.90 -10.64 19.36
CA SER A 289 -7.33 -10.80 19.50
C SER A 289 -7.60 -11.94 20.50
N GLY A 290 -8.39 -11.67 21.53
CA GLY A 290 -8.65 -12.68 22.57
C GLY A 290 -7.39 -13.17 23.32
N GLY A 291 -6.34 -12.35 23.39
CA GLY A 291 -5.07 -12.68 24.06
C GLY A 291 -4.13 -13.58 23.25
N GLN A 292 -4.43 -13.83 21.98
CA GLN A 292 -3.56 -14.54 21.03
C GLN A 292 -3.14 -13.59 19.91
N ASP A 293 -1.99 -13.83 19.29
CA ASP A 293 -1.56 -13.05 18.14
C ASP A 293 -2.57 -13.15 17.01
N LEU A 294 -2.94 -11.99 16.46
CA LEU A 294 -3.93 -11.87 15.42
C LEU A 294 -3.31 -12.31 14.10
N VAL A 295 -3.85 -13.34 13.47
CA VAL A 295 -3.36 -13.89 12.20
C VAL A 295 -4.39 -13.66 11.10
N ILE A 296 -3.97 -13.00 10.02
CA ILE A 296 -4.77 -12.79 8.79
C ILE A 296 -4.07 -13.51 7.64
N PRO A 297 -4.54 -14.71 7.25
CA PRO A 297 -3.88 -15.47 6.20
C PRO A 297 -3.82 -14.75 4.86
N GLY A 298 -2.63 -14.63 4.28
CA GLY A 298 -2.41 -13.93 3.01
C GLY A 298 -2.57 -12.42 3.10
N LEU A 299 -2.26 -11.83 4.25
CA LEU A 299 -2.29 -10.38 4.48
C LEU A 299 -1.39 -9.63 3.49
N TRP A 300 -1.92 -8.56 2.89
CA TRP A 300 -1.21 -7.65 2.01
C TRP A 300 -1.28 -6.19 2.50
N GLY A 301 -2.08 -5.36 1.86
CA GLY A 301 -2.21 -3.95 2.19
C GLY A 301 -2.86 -3.70 3.54
N ILE A 302 -2.37 -2.68 4.24
CA ILE A 302 -2.98 -2.15 5.46
C ILE A 302 -2.96 -0.62 5.38
N GLU A 303 -4.08 0.04 5.69
CA GLU A 303 -4.18 1.50 5.71
C GLU A 303 -5.31 1.97 6.62
N PHE A 304 -5.16 3.15 7.25
CA PHE A 304 -6.21 3.73 8.10
C PHE A 304 -7.27 4.48 7.28
N GLY A 305 -8.51 4.52 7.76
CA GLY A 305 -9.57 5.34 7.19
C GLY A 305 -9.21 6.83 7.18
N ASN A 306 -9.91 7.64 6.36
CA ASN A 306 -9.65 9.08 6.24
C ASN A 306 -10.66 9.96 7.00
N GLY A 307 -11.66 9.35 7.67
CA GLY A 307 -12.72 10.03 8.39
C GLY A 307 -13.95 10.36 7.53
N SER A 308 -13.96 10.02 6.24
CA SER A 308 -15.17 10.10 5.43
C SER A 308 -16.11 8.91 5.70
N THR A 309 -17.34 9.00 5.21
CA THR A 309 -18.33 7.92 5.31
C THR A 309 -17.85 6.70 4.50
N GLU A 310 -17.26 6.93 3.35
CA GLU A 310 -16.85 5.90 2.39
C GLU A 310 -15.55 5.20 2.79
N SER A 311 -14.56 5.95 3.30
CA SER A 311 -13.27 5.36 3.75
C SER A 311 -13.23 5.02 5.24
N GLY A 312 -14.25 5.42 6.00
CA GLY A 312 -14.40 5.09 7.41
C GLY A 312 -13.51 5.87 8.38
N PRO A 313 -13.62 5.59 9.70
CA PRO A 313 -12.94 6.31 10.76
C PRO A 313 -11.41 6.25 10.66
N THR A 314 -10.74 7.34 11.09
CA THR A 314 -9.27 7.46 11.07
C THR A 314 -8.54 6.54 12.04
N ASN A 315 -9.24 5.90 12.96
CA ASN A 315 -8.71 4.94 13.93
C ASN A 315 -9.11 3.49 13.64
N VAL A 316 -9.61 3.21 12.47
CA VAL A 316 -9.88 1.85 11.98
C VAL A 316 -8.84 1.51 10.92
N LEU A 317 -8.14 0.40 11.12
CA LEU A 317 -7.16 -0.12 10.16
C LEU A 317 -7.87 -1.07 9.19
N TYR A 318 -7.89 -0.71 7.92
CA TYR A 318 -8.41 -1.56 6.85
C TYR A 318 -7.30 -2.42 6.28
N PHE A 319 -7.65 -3.61 5.78
CA PHE A 319 -6.68 -4.55 5.24
C PHE A 319 -7.22 -5.33 4.05
N ASN A 320 -6.30 -5.79 3.23
CA ASN A 320 -6.54 -6.74 2.16
C ASN A 320 -5.84 -8.07 2.45
N ALA A 321 -6.46 -9.18 2.08
CA ALA A 321 -5.86 -10.50 2.25
C ALA A 321 -6.31 -11.48 1.15
N GLY A 322 -5.38 -12.30 0.64
CA GLY A 322 -5.63 -13.31 -0.41
C GLY A 322 -5.99 -14.70 0.13
N GLY A 323 -6.11 -14.87 1.45
CA GLY A 323 -6.22 -16.18 2.09
C GLY A 323 -4.90 -16.97 2.06
N ALA A 324 -4.86 -18.11 2.69
CA ALA A 324 -3.63 -18.91 2.86
C ALA A 324 -2.97 -19.33 1.54
N ASN A 325 -3.76 -19.51 0.48
CA ASN A 325 -3.27 -19.95 -0.84
C ASN A 325 -3.33 -18.85 -1.90
N GLN A 326 -3.67 -17.61 -1.51
CA GLN A 326 -3.81 -16.46 -2.43
C GLN A 326 -4.82 -16.69 -3.56
N THR A 327 -5.84 -17.49 -3.31
CA THR A 327 -6.91 -17.85 -4.28
C THR A 327 -8.28 -17.31 -3.91
N THR A 328 -8.36 -16.62 -2.78
CA THR A 328 -9.56 -15.93 -2.29
C THR A 328 -9.26 -14.45 -2.09
N GLY A 329 -10.22 -13.69 -1.64
CA GLY A 329 -10.05 -12.29 -1.31
C GLY A 329 -10.86 -11.89 -0.09
N VAL A 330 -10.27 -11.01 0.70
CA VAL A 330 -10.92 -10.34 1.82
C VAL A 330 -10.50 -8.88 1.81
N PHE A 331 -11.47 -7.99 1.89
CA PHE A 331 -11.33 -6.64 2.38
C PHE A 331 -11.92 -6.59 3.79
N GLY A 332 -11.18 -6.14 4.77
CA GLY A 332 -11.58 -6.19 6.17
C GLY A 332 -11.11 -5.00 6.99
N ALA A 333 -11.49 -4.97 8.26
CA ALA A 333 -11.16 -3.93 9.20
C ALA A 333 -10.69 -4.48 10.55
N ILE A 334 -9.82 -3.73 11.20
CA ILE A 334 -9.30 -3.99 12.54
C ILE A 334 -9.57 -2.76 13.41
N THR A 335 -10.24 -2.97 14.54
CA THR A 335 -10.54 -1.94 15.54
C THR A 335 -9.88 -2.26 16.87
N ALA A 336 -9.36 -1.25 17.57
CA ALA A 336 -8.93 -1.40 18.96
C ALA A 336 -10.14 -1.53 19.89
N ASN A 337 -10.05 -2.42 20.89
CA ASN A 337 -11.09 -2.63 21.92
C ASN A 337 -10.88 -1.76 23.15
#